data_f81059f1b19d9765350fb1d2996a9e98
#
_entry.id   f81059f1b19d9765350fb1d2996a9e98
#
_cell.length_a   1.000
_cell.length_b   1.000
_cell.length_c   1.000
_cell.angle_alpha   90.00
_cell.angle_beta   90.00
_cell.angle_gamma   90.00
#
_symmetry.space_group_name_H-M   'P 1'
#
loop_
_entity.id
_entity.type
_entity.pdbx_description
1 polymer ?
#
loop_
_entity_poly.entity_id
_entity_poly.type
_entity_poly.pdbx_seq_one_letter_code
_entity_poly.pdbx_strand_id
1 'polypeptide(L)'
;MKRSIIFSAIAITLLLASIIAAITLNSIPADNGENTQKPFYVGVTYCGNATAEAKLLIDKVKTYTNLFVLQSGSLQRNATAMDEIGDYATSTGLNYLVYSGTDNASQWGWWLDAAQQRWGKKFLGLYYDDEPGGKMLDAHVDLNAGPLGNATKIAGGWLSVLNDDYGITYFPDGRIRVIQSDSNTSEADGAPSGGNVTTYYPDGKVTLQLVGGDLYTPENGSNVISQLKPYTDFLLSYDTIAEQFVATTHSNLKWLSNQSVTILTSDYALYWWDYLSGYDLLLAQFGWNHTTAQDIALVRGAANMQGKNWGAIITWTYTQAPYLANGDEIYSQMRMAYECGAEYVVIFNYAEDMTGPYGTLQPEHFQALERFWNDVVQNTTVVHGGTKADTALVLPKNYGWGMRNPEDTIWGLWRPDAKSPQVWNQLQNTLETRGLRLDIVYEDPAYPVAGKYEQIYYWNQTG
;
A
#
# COMPACT_ATOMS: atom_id res chain seq x y z
N MET A 1 -20.58 -38.16 50.89
CA MET A 1 -20.29 -38.66 49.51
C MET A 1 -20.32 -37.58 48.40
N LYS A 2 -21.25 -36.64 48.32
CA LYS A 2 -21.31 -35.64 47.20
C LYS A 2 -20.12 -34.64 47.14
N ARG A 3 -19.54 -34.23 48.27
CA ARG A 3 -18.40 -33.28 48.31
C ARG A 3 -17.09 -33.88 47.80
N SER A 4 -16.84 -35.17 48.05
CA SER A 4 -15.61 -35.87 47.61
C SER A 4 -15.58 -36.02 46.11
N ILE A 5 -16.72 -36.23 45.44
CA ILE A 5 -16.79 -36.40 43.96
C ILE A 5 -16.51 -35.06 43.24
N ILE A 6 -16.93 -33.94 43.82
CA ILE A 6 -16.70 -32.61 43.23
C ILE A 6 -15.20 -32.24 43.30
N PHE A 7 -14.53 -32.51 44.42
CA PHE A 7 -13.10 -32.27 44.56
C PHE A 7 -12.25 -33.14 43.61
N SER A 8 -12.66 -34.40 43.43
CA SER A 8 -11.99 -35.28 42.44
C SER A 8 -12.19 -34.83 41.00
N ALA A 9 -13.37 -34.33 40.62
CA ALA A 9 -13.63 -33.81 39.29
C ALA A 9 -12.81 -32.54 38.99
N ILE A 10 -12.71 -31.61 39.94
CA ILE A 10 -11.91 -30.39 39.80
C ILE A 10 -10.42 -30.73 39.69
N ALA A 11 -9.93 -31.66 40.48
CA ALA A 11 -8.53 -32.10 40.45
C ALA A 11 -8.16 -32.75 39.09
N ILE A 12 -9.06 -33.55 38.51
CA ILE A 12 -8.88 -34.20 37.19
C ILE A 12 -8.91 -33.13 36.08
N THR A 13 -9.78 -32.12 36.18
CA THR A 13 -9.85 -31.05 35.18
C THR A 13 -8.62 -30.15 35.19
N LEU A 14 -8.07 -29.86 36.37
CA LEU A 14 -6.82 -29.11 36.52
C LEU A 14 -5.59 -29.93 36.05
N LEU A 15 -5.60 -31.24 36.26
CA LEU A 15 -4.54 -32.13 35.78
C LEU A 15 -4.58 -32.24 34.23
N LEU A 16 -5.75 -32.36 33.63
CA LEU A 16 -5.94 -32.34 32.17
C LEU A 16 -5.52 -31.02 31.55
N ALA A 17 -5.88 -29.89 32.18
CA ALA A 17 -5.47 -28.57 31.71
C ALA A 17 -3.95 -28.38 31.78
N SER A 18 -3.29 -28.86 32.82
CA SER A 18 -1.83 -28.82 32.94
C SER A 18 -1.10 -29.76 31.95
N ILE A 19 -1.69 -30.90 31.62
CA ILE A 19 -1.15 -31.84 30.62
C ILE A 19 -1.31 -31.25 29.23
N ILE A 20 -2.45 -30.61 28.91
CA ILE A 20 -2.66 -29.90 27.62
C ILE A 20 -1.68 -28.73 27.51
N ALA A 21 -1.50 -27.94 28.57
CA ALA A 21 -0.53 -26.83 28.56
C ALA A 21 0.92 -27.35 28.42
N ALA A 22 1.27 -28.47 29.01
CA ALA A 22 2.60 -29.07 28.84
C ALA A 22 2.82 -29.66 27.43
N ILE A 23 1.78 -30.22 26.82
CA ILE A 23 1.84 -30.73 25.44
C ILE A 23 1.95 -29.57 24.46
N THR A 24 1.21 -28.47 24.67
CA THR A 24 1.33 -27.26 23.80
C THR A 24 2.65 -26.54 23.98
N LEU A 25 3.25 -26.52 25.16
CA LEU A 25 4.59 -25.97 25.39
C LEU A 25 5.72 -26.84 24.84
N ASN A 26 5.54 -28.18 24.78
CA ASN A 26 6.52 -29.11 24.18
C ASN A 26 6.34 -29.28 22.66
N SER A 27 5.25 -28.80 22.08
CA SER A 27 5.01 -28.78 20.63
C SER A 27 5.41 -27.45 19.95
N ILE A 28 5.96 -26.50 20.70
CA ILE A 28 6.74 -25.41 20.07
C ILE A 28 8.03 -26.11 19.58
N PRO A 29 8.26 -26.24 18.27
CA PRO A 29 9.56 -26.73 17.80
C PRO A 29 10.62 -25.84 18.44
N ALA A 30 11.58 -26.45 19.15
CA ALA A 30 12.77 -25.71 19.48
C ALA A 30 13.27 -25.14 18.16
N ASP A 31 13.34 -23.83 18.08
CA ASP A 31 14.02 -23.13 16.99
C ASP A 31 15.46 -23.64 17.03
N ASN A 32 15.68 -24.72 16.29
CA ASN A 32 17.00 -25.25 16.03
C ASN A 32 17.62 -24.21 15.15
N GLY A 33 18.29 -23.22 15.72
CA GLY A 33 18.94 -22.09 15.08
C GLY A 33 19.73 -22.41 13.81
N GLU A 34 19.08 -23.01 12.82
CA GLU A 34 19.41 -22.83 11.44
C GLU A 34 19.11 -21.36 11.16
N ASN A 35 20.17 -20.61 11.11
CA ASN A 35 20.19 -19.23 10.67
C ASN A 35 19.73 -19.20 9.19
N THR A 36 18.45 -19.51 8.94
CA THR A 36 17.82 -19.37 7.63
C THR A 36 17.65 -17.89 7.42
N GLN A 37 18.74 -17.30 6.90
CA GLN A 37 18.70 -15.93 6.40
C GLN A 37 17.47 -15.81 5.52
N LYS A 38 16.55 -14.86 5.83
CA LYS A 38 15.37 -14.63 5.01
C LYS A 38 15.81 -14.43 3.56
N PRO A 39 15.06 -14.95 2.59
CA PRO A 39 15.41 -14.74 1.19
C PRO A 39 15.44 -13.24 0.88
N PHE A 40 16.39 -12.84 0.04
CA PHE A 40 16.49 -11.47 -0.44
C PHE A 40 16.43 -11.48 -1.97
N TYR A 41 15.61 -10.60 -2.52
CA TYR A 41 15.35 -10.49 -3.95
C TYR A 41 15.72 -9.12 -4.46
N VAL A 42 16.58 -9.06 -5.48
CA VAL A 42 16.95 -7.82 -6.13
C VAL A 42 16.81 -7.94 -7.65
N GLY A 43 16.22 -6.92 -8.26
CA GLY A 43 15.95 -6.96 -9.69
C GLY A 43 15.46 -5.66 -10.29
N VAL A 44 14.87 -5.78 -11.45
CA VAL A 44 14.35 -4.67 -12.25
C VAL A 44 12.95 -4.99 -12.74
N THR A 45 12.13 -3.95 -12.98
CA THR A 45 10.87 -4.12 -13.70
C THR A 45 11.09 -4.03 -15.21
N TYR A 46 10.16 -4.61 -15.96
CA TYR A 46 10.01 -4.39 -17.39
C TYR A 46 8.59 -3.93 -17.66
N CYS A 47 8.46 -2.69 -18.16
CA CYS A 47 7.17 -2.06 -18.46
C CYS A 47 6.90 -1.92 -19.97
N GLY A 48 7.82 -2.37 -20.82
CA GLY A 48 7.69 -2.32 -22.27
C GLY A 48 6.65 -3.30 -22.83
N ASN A 49 6.52 -3.34 -24.15
CA ASN A 49 5.45 -4.10 -24.83
C ASN A 49 5.97 -5.25 -25.71
N ALA A 50 7.26 -5.56 -25.68
CA ALA A 50 7.89 -6.56 -26.53
C ALA A 50 8.61 -7.66 -25.72
N THR A 51 8.24 -8.92 -25.93
CA THR A 51 8.88 -10.10 -25.31
C THR A 51 10.37 -10.16 -25.57
N ALA A 52 10.79 -9.78 -26.79
CA ALA A 52 12.20 -9.78 -27.17
C ALA A 52 13.03 -8.78 -26.35
N GLU A 53 12.50 -7.59 -26.07
CA GLU A 53 13.16 -6.58 -25.24
C GLU A 53 13.21 -7.00 -23.76
N ALA A 54 12.13 -7.62 -23.25
CA ALA A 54 12.14 -8.21 -21.92
C ALA A 54 13.29 -9.22 -21.76
N LYS A 55 13.50 -10.09 -22.75
CA LYS A 55 14.61 -11.06 -22.77
C LYS A 55 15.98 -10.40 -22.84
N LEU A 56 16.12 -9.32 -23.60
CA LEU A 56 17.36 -8.54 -23.65
C LEU A 56 17.67 -7.93 -22.28
N LEU A 57 16.67 -7.41 -21.58
CA LEU A 57 16.85 -6.89 -20.23
C LEU A 57 17.23 -8.01 -19.24
N ILE A 58 16.57 -9.17 -19.32
CA ILE A 58 16.94 -10.36 -18.53
C ILE A 58 18.41 -10.72 -18.77
N ASP A 59 18.84 -10.82 -20.03
CA ASP A 59 20.23 -11.14 -20.37
C ASP A 59 21.22 -10.12 -19.82
N LYS A 60 20.82 -8.85 -19.77
CA LYS A 60 21.64 -7.76 -19.25
C LYS A 60 21.86 -7.87 -17.74
N VAL A 61 20.86 -8.33 -16.97
CA VAL A 61 20.91 -8.26 -15.49
C VAL A 61 21.08 -9.60 -14.79
N LYS A 62 20.87 -10.74 -15.46
CA LYS A 62 20.79 -12.08 -14.86
C LYS A 62 22.01 -12.53 -14.06
N THR A 63 23.18 -11.92 -14.24
CA THR A 63 24.42 -12.29 -13.52
C THR A 63 24.60 -11.55 -12.20
N TYR A 64 23.85 -10.48 -11.99
CA TYR A 64 23.92 -9.65 -10.80
C TYR A 64 22.53 -9.25 -10.24
N THR A 65 21.53 -10.08 -10.54
CA THR A 65 20.18 -10.02 -9.94
C THR A 65 19.65 -11.43 -9.74
N ASN A 66 18.59 -11.58 -8.96
CA ASN A 66 17.88 -12.84 -8.78
C ASN A 66 16.38 -12.71 -8.96
N LEU A 67 15.89 -11.56 -9.40
CA LEU A 67 14.48 -11.24 -9.61
C LEU A 67 14.27 -10.52 -10.94
N PHE A 68 13.20 -10.87 -11.63
CA PHE A 68 12.66 -10.13 -12.77
C PHE A 68 11.18 -9.87 -12.55
N VAL A 69 10.75 -8.61 -12.70
CA VAL A 69 9.35 -8.19 -12.51
C VAL A 69 8.77 -7.78 -13.86
N LEU A 70 7.78 -8.51 -14.33
CA LEU A 70 6.99 -8.10 -15.50
C LEU A 70 5.88 -7.15 -15.05
N GLN A 71 6.10 -5.85 -15.27
CA GLN A 71 5.16 -4.78 -14.92
C GLN A 71 4.66 -4.07 -16.19
N SER A 72 4.13 -4.83 -17.12
CA SER A 72 3.70 -4.33 -18.43
C SER A 72 2.19 -4.39 -18.58
N GLY A 73 1.54 -3.25 -18.72
CA GLY A 73 0.10 -3.15 -18.94
C GLY A 73 -0.40 -3.81 -20.22
N SER A 74 0.45 -3.96 -21.25
CA SER A 74 0.12 -4.64 -22.50
C SER A 74 0.36 -6.14 -22.44
N LEU A 75 1.52 -6.58 -21.91
CA LEU A 75 1.90 -7.98 -21.89
C LEU A 75 1.17 -8.78 -20.81
N GLN A 76 0.76 -8.16 -19.71
CA GLN A 76 -0.01 -8.81 -18.65
C GLN A 76 -1.36 -9.39 -19.10
N ARG A 77 -1.87 -8.95 -20.27
CA ARG A 77 -3.11 -9.46 -20.88
C ARG A 77 -2.85 -10.56 -21.92
N ASN A 78 -1.59 -10.95 -22.09
CA ASN A 78 -1.17 -11.98 -23.05
C ASN A 78 -0.47 -13.12 -22.32
N ALA A 79 -1.24 -14.17 -22.00
CA ALA A 79 -0.73 -15.34 -21.27
C ALA A 79 0.49 -15.98 -21.96
N THR A 80 0.50 -16.06 -23.29
CA THR A 80 1.64 -16.62 -24.04
C THR A 80 2.90 -15.79 -23.84
N ALA A 81 2.79 -14.44 -23.85
CA ALA A 81 3.93 -13.55 -23.60
C ALA A 81 4.41 -13.65 -22.15
N MET A 82 3.48 -13.70 -21.18
CA MET A 82 3.83 -13.90 -19.76
C MET A 82 4.56 -15.22 -19.54
N ASP A 83 4.07 -16.30 -20.16
CA ASP A 83 4.68 -17.62 -20.10
C ASP A 83 6.08 -17.64 -20.73
N GLU A 84 6.22 -17.05 -21.90
CA GLU A 84 7.50 -16.99 -22.63
C GLU A 84 8.56 -16.20 -21.85
N ILE A 85 8.19 -15.09 -21.24
CA ILE A 85 9.10 -14.28 -20.41
C ILE A 85 9.43 -15.00 -19.10
N GLY A 86 8.43 -15.58 -18.43
CA GLY A 86 8.61 -16.34 -17.20
C GLY A 86 9.51 -17.57 -17.36
N ASP A 87 9.32 -18.34 -18.44
CA ASP A 87 10.20 -19.45 -18.77
C ASP A 87 11.65 -18.97 -18.99
N TYR A 88 11.81 -17.88 -19.75
CA TYR A 88 13.12 -17.34 -20.00
C TYR A 88 13.80 -16.87 -18.73
N ALA A 89 13.14 -16.05 -17.91
CA ALA A 89 13.66 -15.57 -16.63
C ALA A 89 14.06 -16.74 -15.71
N THR A 90 13.14 -17.70 -15.51
CA THR A 90 13.37 -18.81 -14.59
C THR A 90 14.43 -19.79 -15.09
N SER A 91 14.56 -20.00 -16.41
CA SER A 91 15.62 -20.82 -17.00
C SER A 91 17.01 -20.20 -16.83
N THR A 92 17.10 -18.87 -16.76
CA THR A 92 18.37 -18.15 -16.52
C THR A 92 18.72 -18.01 -15.04
N GLY A 93 17.91 -18.56 -14.14
CA GLY A 93 18.16 -18.56 -12.70
C GLY A 93 17.38 -17.54 -11.91
N LEU A 94 16.69 -16.59 -12.54
CA LEU A 94 15.92 -15.55 -11.88
C LEU A 94 14.62 -16.09 -11.28
N ASN A 95 14.12 -15.42 -10.24
CA ASN A 95 12.76 -15.52 -9.78
C ASN A 95 11.88 -14.58 -10.62
N TYR A 96 10.58 -14.86 -10.64
CA TYR A 96 9.64 -14.17 -11.51
C TYR A 96 8.45 -13.64 -10.71
N LEU A 97 8.12 -12.37 -10.93
CA LEU A 97 6.99 -11.67 -10.36
C LEU A 97 6.22 -10.98 -11.48
N VAL A 98 4.89 -10.96 -11.40
CA VAL A 98 4.04 -10.39 -12.46
C VAL A 98 3.08 -9.36 -11.88
N TYR A 99 2.99 -8.22 -12.54
CA TYR A 99 2.00 -7.19 -12.28
C TYR A 99 0.69 -7.50 -12.99
N SER A 100 -0.43 -7.38 -12.31
CA SER A 100 -1.77 -7.66 -12.85
C SER A 100 -2.66 -6.42 -13.00
N GLY A 101 -2.23 -5.26 -12.50
CA GLY A 101 -3.15 -4.13 -12.36
C GLY A 101 -4.28 -4.45 -11.40
N THR A 102 -5.47 -3.90 -11.67
CA THR A 102 -6.70 -4.16 -10.91
C THR A 102 -7.59 -5.23 -11.53
N ASP A 103 -7.06 -6.02 -12.47
CA ASP A 103 -7.80 -7.07 -13.16
C ASP A 103 -8.30 -8.14 -12.17
N ASN A 104 -9.44 -8.73 -12.44
CA ASN A 104 -10.15 -9.62 -11.52
C ASN A 104 -9.86 -11.12 -11.72
N ALA A 105 -10.41 -11.95 -10.83
CA ALA A 105 -10.24 -13.41 -10.81
C ALA A 105 -10.54 -14.11 -12.14
N SER A 106 -11.50 -13.61 -12.94
CA SER A 106 -11.87 -14.25 -14.19
C SER A 106 -10.76 -14.19 -15.25
N GLN A 107 -9.89 -13.19 -15.15
CA GLN A 107 -8.78 -13.00 -16.08
C GLN A 107 -7.52 -13.73 -15.61
N TRP A 108 -7.30 -13.83 -14.30
CA TRP A 108 -6.04 -14.28 -13.73
C TRP A 108 -6.06 -15.64 -13.03
N GLY A 109 -7.20 -16.07 -12.45
CA GLY A 109 -7.23 -17.24 -11.57
C GLY A 109 -6.66 -18.50 -12.22
N TRP A 110 -7.05 -18.81 -13.46
CA TRP A 110 -6.55 -19.96 -14.19
C TRP A 110 -5.05 -19.89 -14.53
N TRP A 111 -4.55 -18.68 -14.79
CA TRP A 111 -3.12 -18.47 -15.10
C TRP A 111 -2.25 -18.61 -13.86
N LEU A 112 -2.71 -18.14 -12.69
CA LEU A 112 -1.96 -18.24 -11.44
C LEU A 112 -1.71 -19.69 -11.03
N ASP A 113 -2.73 -20.54 -11.14
CA ASP A 113 -2.57 -21.98 -10.86
C ASP A 113 -1.55 -22.63 -11.81
N ALA A 114 -1.58 -22.28 -13.09
CA ALA A 114 -0.64 -22.77 -14.09
C ALA A 114 0.77 -22.23 -13.82
N ALA A 115 0.93 -20.96 -13.46
CA ALA A 115 2.19 -20.32 -13.14
C ALA A 115 2.90 -20.97 -11.94
N GLN A 116 2.14 -21.26 -10.87
CA GLN A 116 2.67 -21.95 -9.70
C GLN A 116 3.15 -23.37 -10.04
N GLN A 117 2.39 -24.11 -10.84
CA GLN A 117 2.78 -25.45 -11.28
C GLN A 117 4.03 -25.41 -12.17
N ARG A 118 4.12 -24.39 -13.04
CA ARG A 118 5.18 -24.29 -14.06
C ARG A 118 6.52 -23.88 -13.46
N TRP A 119 6.53 -22.89 -12.58
CA TRP A 119 7.78 -22.30 -12.05
C TRP A 119 8.02 -22.60 -10.57
N GLY A 120 7.03 -23.17 -9.88
CA GLY A 120 7.14 -23.54 -8.46
C GLY A 120 7.60 -22.37 -7.60
N LYS A 121 8.64 -22.59 -6.80
CA LYS A 121 9.20 -21.58 -5.89
C LYS A 121 9.83 -20.37 -6.59
N LYS A 122 10.06 -20.43 -7.89
CA LYS A 122 10.61 -19.29 -8.65
C LYS A 122 9.53 -18.28 -9.04
N PHE A 123 8.26 -18.66 -8.98
CA PHE A 123 7.14 -17.72 -9.08
C PHE A 123 6.86 -17.15 -7.70
N LEU A 124 7.17 -15.87 -7.48
CA LEU A 124 7.12 -15.27 -6.16
C LEU A 124 5.74 -14.68 -5.80
N GLY A 125 4.83 -14.57 -6.74
CA GLY A 125 3.50 -14.07 -6.49
C GLY A 125 2.99 -13.06 -7.50
N LEU A 126 1.99 -12.30 -7.08
CA LEU A 126 1.30 -11.32 -7.91
C LEU A 126 1.46 -9.92 -7.32
N TYR A 127 1.94 -9.01 -8.16
CA TYR A 127 1.92 -7.59 -7.88
C TYR A 127 0.55 -7.05 -8.33
N TYR A 128 -0.35 -6.90 -7.38
CA TYR A 128 -1.74 -6.53 -7.62
C TYR A 128 -2.00 -5.09 -7.25
N ASP A 129 -2.60 -4.34 -8.17
CA ASP A 129 -2.80 -2.91 -8.09
C ASP A 129 -1.46 -2.14 -8.00
N ASP A 130 -1.51 -0.84 -7.90
CA ASP A 130 -0.36 0.03 -7.75
C ASP A 130 -0.80 1.26 -6.98
N GLU A 131 -0.06 1.63 -5.94
CA GLU A 131 -0.26 2.86 -5.18
C GLU A 131 -1.66 3.06 -4.58
N PRO A 132 -2.30 2.06 -3.95
CA PRO A 132 -3.66 2.25 -3.42
C PRO A 132 -3.74 3.38 -2.38
N GLY A 133 -2.76 3.48 -1.47
CA GLY A 133 -2.68 4.53 -0.46
C GLY A 133 -2.31 5.88 -1.05
N GLY A 134 -1.32 5.91 -1.94
CA GLY A 134 -0.89 7.12 -2.64
C GLY A 134 -1.99 7.73 -3.50
N LYS A 135 -2.68 6.91 -4.28
CA LYS A 135 -3.85 7.34 -5.07
C LYS A 135 -4.96 7.90 -4.19
N MET A 136 -5.16 7.32 -3.00
CA MET A 136 -6.12 7.88 -2.03
C MET A 136 -5.71 9.28 -1.58
N LEU A 137 -4.44 9.50 -1.25
CA LEU A 137 -3.94 10.81 -0.86
C LEU A 137 -3.99 11.85 -1.99
N ASP A 138 -3.75 11.43 -3.22
CA ASP A 138 -3.71 12.29 -4.39
C ASP A 138 -5.07 12.49 -5.05
N ALA A 139 -6.14 11.92 -4.51
CA ALA A 139 -7.51 12.13 -4.99
C ALA A 139 -8.00 13.58 -4.94
N HIS A 140 -7.26 14.50 -4.31
CA HIS A 140 -7.42 15.95 -4.30
C HIS A 140 -8.82 16.49 -3.94
N VAL A 141 -9.50 15.81 -3.06
CA VAL A 141 -10.75 16.31 -2.49
C VAL A 141 -10.44 16.98 -1.16
N ASP A 142 -10.46 18.31 -1.13
CA ASP A 142 -10.21 19.07 0.10
C ASP A 142 -11.53 19.50 0.76
N LEU A 143 -11.95 18.76 1.77
CA LEU A 143 -13.18 19.04 2.52
C LEU A 143 -13.06 20.23 3.48
N ASN A 144 -11.84 20.67 3.82
CA ASN A 144 -11.58 21.79 4.72
C ASN A 144 -11.18 23.10 4.02
N ALA A 145 -10.80 23.00 2.76
CA ALA A 145 -10.54 24.19 2.02
C ALA A 145 -11.87 24.92 1.88
N GLY A 146 -12.14 25.80 2.78
CA GLY A 146 -13.16 26.81 2.50
C GLY A 146 -13.05 27.10 1.03
N PRO A 147 -13.72 27.70 0.25
CA PRO A 147 -13.95 27.33 -1.13
C PRO A 147 -12.81 26.43 -1.67
N LEU A 148 -13.11 25.15 -1.76
CA LEU A 148 -12.23 24.03 -2.10
C LEU A 148 -11.23 24.46 -3.16
N GLY A 149 -9.98 24.71 -2.83
CA GLY A 149 -8.87 25.06 -3.67
C GLY A 149 -9.17 25.33 -5.13
N ASN A 150 -9.08 24.35 -5.99
CA ASN A 150 -9.45 24.42 -7.42
C ASN A 150 -10.80 23.80 -7.74
N ALA A 151 -11.58 23.33 -6.76
CA ALA A 151 -12.91 22.82 -7.05
C ALA A 151 -13.81 23.98 -7.47
N THR A 152 -14.48 23.84 -8.57
CA THR A 152 -15.36 24.86 -9.16
C THR A 152 -16.47 25.20 -8.17
N LYS A 153 -16.53 26.44 -7.72
CA LYS A 153 -17.61 26.94 -6.88
C LYS A 153 -18.89 26.88 -7.66
N ILE A 154 -19.74 25.91 -7.35
CA ILE A 154 -21.07 25.83 -7.93
C ILE A 154 -22.01 26.63 -7.03
N ALA A 155 -22.70 27.63 -7.56
CA ALA A 155 -23.77 28.44 -7.00
C ALA A 155 -24.11 28.15 -5.50
N GLY A 156 -23.21 28.53 -4.59
CA GLY A 156 -23.41 28.40 -3.12
C GLY A 156 -23.04 27.08 -2.49
N GLY A 157 -22.36 26.15 -3.19
CA GLY A 157 -21.93 24.86 -2.67
C GLY A 157 -20.57 24.41 -3.19
N TRP A 158 -20.12 23.24 -2.76
CA TRP A 158 -18.83 22.62 -3.10
C TRP A 158 -19.05 21.31 -3.83
N LEU A 159 -18.41 21.08 -4.97
CA LEU A 159 -18.46 19.82 -5.68
C LEU A 159 -17.22 19.01 -5.34
N SER A 160 -17.42 17.79 -4.86
CA SER A 160 -16.42 16.78 -4.71
C SER A 160 -16.76 15.63 -5.66
N VAL A 161 -15.91 15.35 -6.65
CA VAL A 161 -16.06 14.17 -7.50
C VAL A 161 -15.32 13.04 -6.83
N LEU A 162 -16.04 12.02 -6.34
CA LEU A 162 -15.43 10.87 -5.64
C LEU A 162 -15.06 9.75 -6.60
N ASN A 163 -15.74 9.64 -7.74
CA ASN A 163 -15.42 8.73 -8.85
C ASN A 163 -16.20 9.12 -10.09
N ASP A 164 -16.02 8.41 -11.19
CA ASP A 164 -16.68 8.67 -12.47
C ASP A 164 -18.23 8.57 -12.42
N ASP A 165 -18.77 7.95 -11.37
CA ASP A 165 -20.22 7.67 -11.23
C ASP A 165 -20.93 8.62 -10.27
N TYR A 166 -20.21 9.35 -9.38
CA TYR A 166 -20.84 10.15 -8.33
C TYR A 166 -20.15 11.50 -8.13
N GLY A 167 -20.95 12.57 -8.17
CA GLY A 167 -20.56 13.89 -7.71
C GLY A 167 -21.27 14.22 -6.39
N ILE A 168 -20.53 14.66 -5.36
CA ILE A 168 -21.10 15.10 -4.09
C ILE A 168 -20.81 16.59 -3.90
N THR A 169 -21.85 17.37 -3.65
CA THR A 169 -21.75 18.81 -3.38
C THR A 169 -22.18 19.08 -1.94
N TYR A 170 -21.31 19.69 -1.14
CA TYR A 170 -21.61 20.17 0.20
C TYR A 170 -21.94 21.66 0.15
N PHE A 171 -23.01 22.06 0.83
CA PHE A 171 -23.41 23.44 0.90
C PHE A 171 -23.11 24.02 2.29
N PRO A 172 -22.79 25.32 2.39
CA PRO A 172 -22.51 25.96 3.68
C PRO A 172 -23.68 25.91 4.67
N ASP A 173 -24.92 25.71 4.21
CA ASP A 173 -26.12 25.56 5.03
C ASP A 173 -26.35 24.13 5.51
N GLY A 174 -25.39 23.21 5.28
CA GLY A 174 -25.44 21.80 5.71
C GLY A 174 -26.20 20.88 4.76
N ARG A 175 -26.67 21.36 3.62
CA ARG A 175 -27.23 20.48 2.60
C ARG A 175 -26.13 19.67 1.92
N ILE A 176 -26.47 18.45 1.51
CA ILE A 176 -25.61 17.59 0.72
C ILE A 176 -26.36 17.22 -0.56
N ARG A 177 -25.73 17.44 -1.71
CA ARG A 177 -26.25 17.01 -2.99
C ARG A 177 -25.40 15.87 -3.52
N VAL A 178 -26.05 14.78 -3.91
CA VAL A 178 -25.43 13.64 -4.60
C VAL A 178 -25.95 13.59 -6.02
N ILE A 179 -25.05 13.62 -7.01
CA ILE A 179 -25.36 13.46 -8.42
C ILE A 179 -24.84 12.08 -8.81
N GLN A 180 -25.72 11.22 -9.26
CA GLN A 180 -25.35 9.91 -9.82
C GLN A 180 -25.34 10.04 -11.35
N SER A 181 -24.16 9.88 -11.95
CA SER A 181 -23.97 9.94 -13.40
C SER A 181 -24.51 8.67 -14.07
N ASP A 182 -25.23 8.83 -15.16
CA ASP A 182 -25.38 7.75 -16.13
C ASP A 182 -24.12 7.71 -16.99
N SER A 183 -23.49 6.58 -17.06
CA SER A 183 -22.10 6.28 -17.50
C SER A 183 -21.71 6.66 -18.94
N ASN A 184 -22.31 7.65 -19.57
CA ASN A 184 -22.07 7.96 -20.98
C ASN A 184 -21.81 9.44 -21.35
N THR A 185 -21.72 10.38 -20.40
CA THR A 185 -21.44 11.77 -20.76
C THR A 185 -20.51 12.45 -19.75
N SER A 186 -19.22 12.56 -20.09
CA SER A 186 -18.30 13.49 -19.44
C SER A 186 -18.31 14.82 -20.18
N GLU A 187 -18.71 15.90 -19.53
CA GLU A 187 -18.44 17.27 -20.04
C GLU A 187 -17.06 17.75 -19.61
N ALA A 188 -16.50 18.69 -20.39
CA ALA A 188 -15.10 19.15 -20.29
C ALA A 188 -14.69 19.82 -18.97
N ASP A 189 -15.61 20.01 -18.03
CA ASP A 189 -15.38 20.65 -16.72
C ASP A 189 -15.48 19.70 -15.52
N GLY A 190 -15.51 18.38 -15.75
CA GLY A 190 -15.48 17.37 -14.67
C GLY A 190 -16.77 17.24 -13.85
N ALA A 191 -17.83 17.96 -14.19
CA ALA A 191 -19.15 17.78 -13.58
C ALA A 191 -19.96 16.76 -14.39
N PRO A 192 -20.54 15.71 -13.78
CA PRO A 192 -21.40 14.79 -14.50
C PRO A 192 -22.64 15.55 -15.02
N SER A 193 -22.79 15.64 -16.36
CA SER A 193 -23.96 16.21 -17.00
C SER A 193 -25.00 15.12 -17.25
N GLY A 194 -26.11 15.19 -16.55
CA GLY A 194 -27.23 14.30 -16.74
C GLY A 194 -27.20 13.05 -15.84
N GLY A 195 -27.62 13.24 -14.62
CA GLY A 195 -27.81 12.14 -13.65
C GLY A 195 -28.95 12.46 -12.69
N ASN A 196 -29.40 11.46 -11.93
CA ASN A 196 -30.33 11.67 -10.85
C ASN A 196 -29.67 12.50 -9.74
N VAL A 197 -30.33 13.56 -9.29
CA VAL A 197 -29.83 14.45 -8.25
C VAL A 197 -30.61 14.24 -6.95
N THR A 198 -29.94 13.78 -5.92
CA THR A 198 -30.53 13.65 -4.58
C THR A 198 -29.98 14.76 -3.69
N THR A 199 -30.85 15.55 -3.06
CA THR A 199 -30.45 16.58 -2.10
C THR A 199 -30.99 16.22 -0.70
N TYR A 200 -30.08 16.19 0.27
CA TYR A 200 -30.35 15.96 1.69
C TYR A 200 -30.30 17.30 2.41
N TYR A 201 -31.26 17.52 3.26
CA TYR A 201 -31.40 18.75 4.06
C TYR A 201 -31.08 18.45 5.54
N PRO A 202 -30.54 19.44 6.28
CA PRO A 202 -30.23 19.25 7.71
C PRO A 202 -31.41 18.86 8.57
N ASP A 203 -32.63 19.22 8.14
CA ASP A 203 -33.90 18.87 8.81
C ASP A 203 -34.38 17.44 8.52
N GLY A 204 -33.62 16.68 7.76
CA GLY A 204 -33.94 15.31 7.35
C GLY A 204 -34.81 15.21 6.08
N LYS A 205 -35.16 16.32 5.47
CA LYS A 205 -35.86 16.33 4.18
C LYS A 205 -34.91 15.80 3.08
N VAL A 206 -35.45 15.03 2.13
CA VAL A 206 -34.76 14.55 0.94
C VAL A 206 -35.55 14.93 -0.30
N THR A 207 -34.89 15.38 -1.33
CA THR A 207 -35.47 15.59 -2.67
C THR A 207 -34.67 14.82 -3.70
N LEU A 208 -35.36 14.13 -4.59
CA LEU A 208 -34.79 13.42 -5.74
C LEU A 208 -35.29 14.09 -7.02
N GLN A 209 -34.36 14.61 -7.82
CA GLN A 209 -34.64 15.13 -9.16
C GLN A 209 -34.14 14.11 -10.18
N LEU A 210 -35.05 13.60 -10.98
CA LEU A 210 -34.73 12.62 -12.02
C LEU A 210 -34.27 13.34 -13.31
N VAL A 211 -33.50 12.61 -14.12
CA VAL A 211 -33.16 13.01 -15.49
C VAL A 211 -34.46 13.23 -16.27
N GLY A 212 -34.70 14.44 -16.74
CA GLY A 212 -35.94 14.81 -17.43
C GLY A 212 -36.79 15.86 -16.70
N GLY A 213 -36.44 16.24 -15.49
CA GLY A 213 -36.98 17.40 -14.79
C GLY A 213 -38.05 17.15 -13.75
N ASP A 214 -38.43 15.88 -13.50
CA ASP A 214 -39.40 15.55 -12.46
C ASP A 214 -38.77 15.62 -11.07
N LEU A 215 -39.34 16.43 -10.17
CA LEU A 215 -38.93 16.50 -8.76
C LEU A 215 -39.79 15.56 -7.93
N TYR A 216 -39.14 14.57 -7.32
CA TYR A 216 -39.77 13.61 -6.41
C TYR A 216 -39.38 13.93 -4.98
N THR A 217 -40.38 14.05 -4.09
CA THR A 217 -40.14 14.21 -2.65
C THR A 217 -40.67 12.95 -1.97
N PRO A 218 -39.81 12.03 -1.55
CA PRO A 218 -40.29 10.81 -0.91
C PRO A 218 -40.95 11.13 0.43
N GLU A 219 -42.18 10.64 0.62
CA GLU A 219 -42.95 10.82 1.89
C GLU A 219 -42.28 10.16 3.09
N ASN A 220 -41.26 9.27 2.88
CA ASN A 220 -40.55 8.56 3.92
C ASN A 220 -39.02 8.58 3.64
N GLY A 221 -38.41 9.74 3.85
CA GLY A 221 -36.97 9.91 3.69
C GLY A 221 -36.08 9.15 4.70
N SER A 222 -36.66 8.61 5.77
CA SER A 222 -35.91 7.91 6.84
C SER A 222 -35.16 6.66 6.38
N ASN A 223 -35.70 5.91 5.43
CA ASN A 223 -35.02 4.71 4.90
C ASN A 223 -33.89 5.05 3.93
N VAL A 224 -34.00 6.16 3.19
CA VAL A 224 -32.93 6.60 2.28
C VAL A 224 -31.82 7.28 3.05
N ILE A 225 -32.14 8.08 4.07
CA ILE A 225 -31.15 8.67 4.98
C ILE A 225 -30.36 7.57 5.73
N SER A 226 -30.99 6.47 6.14
CA SER A 226 -30.29 5.36 6.78
C SER A 226 -29.35 4.60 5.84
N GLN A 227 -29.66 4.56 4.55
CA GLN A 227 -28.80 3.96 3.53
C GLN A 227 -27.63 4.88 3.12
N LEU A 228 -27.79 6.21 3.26
CA LEU A 228 -26.78 7.20 2.94
C LEU A 228 -26.05 7.75 4.16
N LYS A 229 -26.53 7.44 5.37
CA LYS A 229 -25.80 7.69 6.61
C LYS A 229 -24.36 7.16 6.56
N PRO A 230 -24.08 5.99 5.96
CA PRO A 230 -22.70 5.57 5.71
C PRO A 230 -21.88 6.56 4.89
N TYR A 231 -22.47 7.26 3.93
CA TYR A 231 -21.74 8.22 3.08
C TYR A 231 -21.50 9.57 3.78
N THR A 232 -22.43 10.01 4.64
CA THR A 232 -22.23 11.24 5.43
C THR A 232 -21.29 11.02 6.61
N ASP A 233 -21.37 9.88 7.27
CA ASP A 233 -20.45 9.48 8.34
C ASP A 233 -19.04 9.19 7.75
N PHE A 234 -18.98 8.65 6.55
CA PHE A 234 -17.77 8.38 5.77
C PHE A 234 -16.89 9.62 5.54
N LEU A 235 -17.50 10.78 5.33
CA LEU A 235 -16.79 12.03 5.04
C LEU A 235 -16.48 12.86 6.29
N LEU A 236 -16.90 12.41 7.48
CA LEU A 236 -16.82 13.22 8.69
C LEU A 236 -15.76 12.76 9.70
N SER A 237 -15.14 11.59 9.52
CA SER A 237 -14.14 11.08 10.46
C SER A 237 -13.02 10.30 9.80
N TYR A 238 -11.81 10.44 10.36
CA TYR A 238 -10.65 9.65 9.91
C TYR A 238 -10.87 8.14 10.11
N ASP A 239 -11.60 7.77 11.17
CA ASP A 239 -11.90 6.37 11.45
C ASP A 239 -12.77 5.75 10.35
N THR A 240 -13.80 6.45 9.91
CA THR A 240 -14.72 5.97 8.88
C THR A 240 -14.00 5.83 7.52
N ILE A 241 -13.15 6.79 7.18
CA ILE A 241 -12.37 6.73 5.93
C ILE A 241 -11.36 5.59 5.96
N ALA A 242 -10.64 5.40 7.07
CA ALA A 242 -9.72 4.30 7.24
C ALA A 242 -10.42 2.93 7.10
N GLU A 243 -11.57 2.76 7.76
CA GLU A 243 -12.38 1.54 7.67
C GLU A 243 -12.86 1.28 6.24
N GLN A 244 -13.32 2.32 5.54
CA GLN A 244 -13.78 2.20 4.17
C GLN A 244 -12.65 1.86 3.20
N PHE A 245 -11.49 2.54 3.33
CA PHE A 245 -10.31 2.24 2.53
C PHE A 245 -9.92 0.77 2.68
N VAL A 246 -9.77 0.31 3.92
CA VAL A 246 -9.43 -1.08 4.23
C VAL A 246 -10.47 -2.05 3.67
N ALA A 247 -11.76 -1.78 3.87
CA ALA A 247 -12.85 -2.66 3.42
C ALA A 247 -12.91 -2.75 1.88
N THR A 248 -12.75 -1.63 1.18
CA THR A 248 -12.77 -1.57 -0.28
C THR A 248 -11.59 -2.32 -0.87
N THR A 249 -10.38 -2.01 -0.42
CA THR A 249 -9.15 -2.67 -0.88
C THR A 249 -9.17 -4.16 -0.55
N HIS A 250 -9.60 -4.54 0.65
CA HIS A 250 -9.80 -5.95 1.02
C HIS A 250 -10.79 -6.66 0.09
N SER A 251 -11.89 -6.02 -0.27
CA SER A 251 -12.87 -6.58 -1.20
C SER A 251 -12.24 -6.86 -2.57
N ASN A 252 -11.38 -5.96 -3.06
CA ASN A 252 -10.66 -6.15 -4.31
C ASN A 252 -9.66 -7.32 -4.24
N LEU A 253 -9.03 -7.54 -3.08
CA LEU A 253 -8.08 -8.63 -2.85
C LEU A 253 -8.74 -9.99 -2.55
N LYS A 254 -10.03 -10.00 -2.22
CA LYS A 254 -10.74 -11.19 -1.72
C LYS A 254 -10.60 -12.42 -2.63
N TRP A 255 -10.59 -12.24 -3.94
CA TRP A 255 -10.46 -13.35 -4.88
C TRP A 255 -9.07 -14.00 -4.85
N LEU A 256 -8.03 -13.23 -4.47
CA LEU A 256 -6.65 -13.71 -4.32
C LEU A 256 -6.43 -14.48 -3.00
N SER A 257 -7.25 -14.23 -1.98
CA SER A 257 -7.11 -14.89 -0.68
C SER A 257 -7.25 -16.41 -0.72
N ASN A 258 -7.91 -16.94 -1.76
CA ASN A 258 -8.06 -18.37 -2.01
C ASN A 258 -6.92 -18.94 -2.89
N GLN A 259 -6.05 -18.10 -3.41
CA GLN A 259 -4.88 -18.49 -4.20
C GLN A 259 -3.67 -18.59 -3.25
N SER A 260 -2.88 -19.63 -3.38
CA SER A 260 -1.67 -19.79 -2.55
C SER A 260 -0.50 -18.97 -3.12
N VAL A 261 -0.73 -17.67 -3.38
CA VAL A 261 0.28 -16.75 -3.93
C VAL A 261 0.51 -15.60 -2.96
N THR A 262 1.73 -15.09 -2.92
CA THR A 262 2.02 -13.84 -2.23
C THR A 262 1.39 -12.68 -2.99
N ILE A 263 0.64 -11.83 -2.30
CA ILE A 263 0.01 -10.63 -2.85
C ILE A 263 0.82 -9.43 -2.40
N LEU A 264 1.36 -8.71 -3.34
CA LEU A 264 2.12 -7.50 -3.06
C LEU A 264 1.65 -6.31 -3.89
N THR A 265 1.97 -5.11 -3.43
CA THR A 265 1.82 -3.86 -4.19
C THR A 265 2.99 -2.94 -3.89
N SER A 266 3.17 -1.87 -4.68
CA SER A 266 4.00 -0.74 -4.30
C SER A 266 3.13 0.42 -3.82
N ASP A 267 3.69 1.22 -2.93
CA ASP A 267 3.06 2.46 -2.51
C ASP A 267 4.09 3.49 -2.04
N TYR A 268 3.69 4.77 -1.96
CA TYR A 268 4.49 5.87 -1.41
C TYR A 268 3.86 6.49 -0.15
N ALA A 269 2.74 5.91 0.33
CA ALA A 269 2.05 6.38 1.53
C ALA A 269 1.09 5.32 2.08
N LEU A 270 0.50 5.59 3.25
CA LEU A 270 -0.58 4.83 3.87
C LEU A 270 -0.31 3.31 4.06
N TYR A 271 0.94 2.88 4.08
CA TYR A 271 1.37 1.47 4.20
C TYR A 271 0.69 0.69 5.34
N TRP A 272 0.35 1.37 6.45
CA TRP A 272 -0.34 0.76 7.58
C TRP A 272 -1.68 0.14 7.19
N TRP A 273 -2.47 0.88 6.41
CA TRP A 273 -3.81 0.45 5.98
C TRP A 273 -3.77 -0.47 4.78
N ASP A 274 -2.74 -0.39 3.95
CA ASP A 274 -2.53 -1.37 2.89
C ASP A 274 -2.33 -2.76 3.48
N TYR A 275 -1.50 -2.90 4.53
CA TYR A 275 -1.37 -4.18 5.22
C TYR A 275 -2.66 -4.63 5.90
N LEU A 276 -3.41 -3.72 6.53
CA LEU A 276 -4.73 -4.03 7.10
C LEU A 276 -5.71 -4.51 6.03
N SER A 277 -5.58 -4.04 4.80
CA SER A 277 -6.40 -4.45 3.65
C SER A 277 -6.11 -5.87 3.17
N GLY A 278 -4.96 -6.45 3.54
CA GLY A 278 -4.66 -7.85 3.26
C GLY A 278 -3.44 -8.11 2.37
N TYR A 279 -2.69 -7.12 1.95
CA TYR A 279 -1.41 -7.35 1.28
C TYR A 279 -0.43 -8.10 2.18
N ASP A 280 0.35 -8.99 1.58
CA ASP A 280 1.38 -9.78 2.28
C ASP A 280 2.70 -9.03 2.36
N LEU A 281 2.98 -8.20 1.35
CA LEU A 281 4.22 -7.45 1.21
C LEU A 281 3.95 -6.13 0.48
N LEU A 282 4.58 -5.05 0.97
CA LEU A 282 4.57 -3.75 0.32
C LEU A 282 5.96 -3.36 -0.13
N LEU A 283 6.07 -2.83 -1.33
CA LEU A 283 7.27 -2.19 -1.85
C LEU A 283 7.14 -0.68 -1.63
N ALA A 284 7.89 -0.13 -0.67
CA ALA A 284 7.94 1.31 -0.50
C ALA A 284 8.62 1.97 -1.71
N GLN A 285 7.99 2.97 -2.29
CA GLN A 285 8.56 3.73 -3.40
C GLN A 285 9.61 4.70 -2.91
N PHE A 286 10.84 4.57 -3.39
CA PHE A 286 11.93 5.51 -3.18
C PHE A 286 12.11 6.35 -4.44
N GLY A 287 11.88 7.64 -4.33
CA GLY A 287 11.93 8.57 -5.46
C GLY A 287 11.15 9.85 -5.16
N TRP A 288 10.84 10.63 -6.16
CA TRP A 288 10.03 11.84 -6.05
C TRP A 288 10.52 12.85 -5.00
N ASN A 289 11.85 12.86 -4.71
CA ASN A 289 12.46 13.63 -3.62
C ASN A 289 11.94 13.28 -2.21
N HIS A 290 11.38 12.10 -2.02
CA HIS A 290 10.99 11.62 -0.71
C HIS A 290 12.22 11.30 0.15
N THR A 291 12.07 11.38 1.46
CA THR A 291 13.11 11.00 2.41
C THR A 291 13.11 9.48 2.56
N THR A 292 14.08 8.79 1.95
CA THR A 292 14.20 7.31 1.99
C THR A 292 14.16 6.76 3.42
N ALA A 293 14.76 7.45 4.40
CA ALA A 293 14.71 7.03 5.80
C ALA A 293 13.29 7.09 6.38
N GLN A 294 12.48 8.06 5.97
CA GLN A 294 11.08 8.17 6.39
C GLN A 294 10.23 7.05 5.76
N ASP A 295 10.42 6.78 4.46
CA ASP A 295 9.70 5.71 3.78
C ASP A 295 10.01 4.34 4.40
N ILE A 296 11.30 4.08 4.70
CA ILE A 296 11.71 2.87 5.44
C ILE A 296 11.04 2.81 6.81
N ALA A 297 11.05 3.91 7.56
CA ALA A 297 10.47 3.95 8.90
C ALA A 297 8.95 3.67 8.89
N LEU A 298 8.23 4.18 7.89
CA LEU A 298 6.79 3.98 7.72
C LEU A 298 6.46 2.53 7.31
N VAL A 299 7.08 2.04 6.22
CA VAL A 299 6.76 0.70 5.71
C VAL A 299 7.23 -0.39 6.67
N ARG A 300 8.46 -0.28 7.19
CA ARG A 300 9.02 -1.25 8.14
C ARG A 300 8.26 -1.24 9.46
N GLY A 301 7.89 -0.05 9.95
CA GLY A 301 7.07 0.09 11.15
C GLY A 301 5.72 -0.61 11.01
N ALA A 302 5.02 -0.38 9.91
CA ALA A 302 3.75 -1.05 9.61
C ALA A 302 3.94 -2.58 9.49
N ALA A 303 4.97 -3.04 8.78
CA ALA A 303 5.29 -4.45 8.61
C ALA A 303 5.62 -5.13 9.94
N ASN A 304 6.52 -4.56 10.75
CA ASN A 304 6.93 -5.09 12.05
C ASN A 304 5.76 -5.22 13.02
N MET A 305 4.87 -4.23 13.04
CA MET A 305 3.71 -4.26 13.93
C MET A 305 2.69 -5.32 13.53
N GLN A 306 2.50 -5.52 12.24
CA GLN A 306 1.47 -6.42 11.68
C GLN A 306 2.02 -7.81 11.30
N GLY A 307 3.32 -8.08 11.56
CA GLY A 307 3.95 -9.38 11.29
C GLY A 307 4.04 -9.68 9.79
N LYS A 308 4.29 -8.64 8.98
CA LYS A 308 4.40 -8.69 7.53
C LYS A 308 5.85 -8.53 7.07
N ASN A 309 6.11 -8.78 5.78
CA ASN A 309 7.37 -8.48 5.12
C ASN A 309 7.24 -7.18 4.32
N TRP A 310 8.37 -6.55 4.00
CA TRP A 310 8.42 -5.34 3.21
C TRP A 310 9.56 -5.35 2.21
N GLY A 311 9.51 -4.48 1.24
CA GLY A 311 10.55 -4.26 0.25
C GLY A 311 10.61 -2.80 -0.17
N ALA A 312 11.43 -2.52 -1.16
CA ALA A 312 11.54 -1.20 -1.77
C ALA A 312 11.48 -1.32 -3.29
N ILE A 313 10.88 -0.33 -3.94
CA ILE A 313 10.98 -0.09 -5.37
C ILE A 313 11.53 1.32 -5.58
N ILE A 314 12.67 1.41 -6.27
CA ILE A 314 13.29 2.69 -6.58
C ILE A 314 12.62 3.23 -7.83
N THR A 315 11.90 4.33 -7.68
CA THR A 315 11.10 4.97 -8.71
C THR A 315 11.74 6.24 -9.24
N TRP A 316 10.99 7.04 -9.97
CA TRP A 316 11.48 8.29 -10.54
C TRP A 316 11.79 9.32 -9.45
N THR A 317 12.93 9.94 -9.56
CA THR A 317 13.28 11.15 -8.79
C THR A 317 12.83 12.41 -9.53
N TYR A 318 12.80 12.35 -10.86
CA TYR A 318 12.48 13.48 -11.73
C TYR A 318 11.27 13.18 -12.61
N THR A 319 10.48 14.22 -12.89
CA THR A 319 9.31 14.13 -13.78
C THR A 319 9.67 14.09 -15.27
N GLN A 320 10.94 14.26 -15.61
CA GLN A 320 11.47 14.25 -16.97
C GLN A 320 12.75 13.41 -17.04
N ALA A 321 13.17 13.02 -18.23
CA ALA A 321 14.42 12.29 -18.41
C ALA A 321 15.59 13.02 -17.71
N PRO A 322 16.46 12.31 -16.98
CA PRO A 322 16.66 10.86 -16.97
C PRO A 322 15.71 10.04 -16.08
N TYR A 323 14.72 10.64 -15.44
CA TYR A 323 13.74 10.08 -14.51
C TYR A 323 14.37 9.55 -13.23
N LEU A 324 15.26 8.57 -13.30
CA LEU A 324 15.93 7.97 -12.15
C LEU A 324 17.05 8.88 -11.61
N ALA A 325 17.32 8.77 -10.33
CA ALA A 325 18.50 9.31 -9.68
C ALA A 325 19.78 8.69 -10.28
N ASN A 326 20.94 9.29 -10.01
CA ASN A 326 22.23 8.74 -10.47
C ASN A 326 22.55 7.39 -9.80
N GLY A 327 23.51 6.67 -10.39
CA GLY A 327 23.88 5.33 -9.94
C GLY A 327 24.35 5.26 -8.48
N ASP A 328 25.03 6.28 -7.95
CA ASP A 328 25.49 6.28 -6.56
C ASP A 328 24.34 6.43 -5.57
N GLU A 329 23.35 7.22 -5.89
CA GLU A 329 22.14 7.39 -5.07
C GLU A 329 21.31 6.10 -5.07
N ILE A 330 21.09 5.50 -6.26
CA ILE A 330 20.40 4.20 -6.37
C ILE A 330 21.13 3.12 -5.57
N TYR A 331 22.47 3.07 -5.66
CA TYR A 331 23.25 2.15 -4.83
C TYR A 331 23.04 2.36 -3.33
N SER A 332 23.02 3.63 -2.90
CA SER A 332 22.79 3.98 -1.50
C SER A 332 21.40 3.57 -1.02
N GLN A 333 20.37 3.80 -1.82
CA GLN A 333 18.99 3.41 -1.52
C GLN A 333 18.83 1.89 -1.43
N MET A 334 19.41 1.13 -2.37
CA MET A 334 19.43 -0.35 -2.32
C MET A 334 20.09 -0.85 -1.05
N ARG A 335 21.24 -0.27 -0.69
CA ARG A 335 21.99 -0.65 0.52
C ARG A 335 21.22 -0.34 1.80
N MET A 336 20.61 0.83 1.92
CA MET A 336 19.77 1.19 3.07
C MET A 336 18.61 0.22 3.23
N ALA A 337 17.91 -0.11 2.15
CA ALA A 337 16.82 -1.08 2.17
C ALA A 337 17.30 -2.46 2.66
N TYR A 338 18.40 -2.97 2.10
CA TYR A 338 19.00 -4.25 2.50
C TYR A 338 19.41 -4.29 3.98
N GLU A 339 20.15 -3.29 4.43
CA GLU A 339 20.63 -3.20 5.82
C GLU A 339 19.47 -3.04 6.80
N CYS A 340 18.34 -2.46 6.38
CA CYS A 340 17.12 -2.33 7.17
C CYS A 340 16.16 -3.53 7.08
N GLY A 341 16.51 -4.57 6.30
CA GLY A 341 15.78 -5.84 6.26
C GLY A 341 14.67 -5.92 5.24
N ALA A 342 14.72 -5.10 4.17
CA ALA A 342 13.84 -5.26 3.02
C ALA A 342 14.02 -6.65 2.38
N GLU A 343 12.94 -7.36 2.12
CA GLU A 343 12.99 -8.66 1.44
C GLU A 343 13.16 -8.50 -0.07
N TYR A 344 12.65 -7.41 -0.62
CA TYR A 344 12.73 -7.08 -2.05
C TYR A 344 13.34 -5.70 -2.25
N VAL A 345 14.20 -5.58 -3.27
CA VAL A 345 14.65 -4.29 -3.81
C VAL A 345 14.57 -4.33 -5.33
N VAL A 346 13.75 -3.46 -5.89
CA VAL A 346 13.46 -3.44 -7.34
C VAL A 346 13.76 -2.05 -7.88
N ILE A 347 14.35 -1.95 -9.07
CA ILE A 347 14.46 -0.67 -9.78
C ILE A 347 13.33 -0.60 -10.81
N PHE A 348 12.51 0.43 -10.71
CA PHE A 348 11.40 0.68 -11.63
C PHE A 348 11.92 1.18 -12.98
N ASN A 349 11.58 0.46 -14.03
CA ASN A 349 12.06 0.71 -15.38
C ASN A 349 10.89 0.95 -16.34
N TYR A 350 10.37 2.14 -16.31
CA TYR A 350 9.34 2.62 -17.24
C TYR A 350 9.84 3.87 -17.97
N ALA A 351 9.58 3.97 -19.25
CA ALA A 351 9.99 5.13 -20.03
C ALA A 351 8.93 5.52 -21.05
N GLU A 352 8.50 6.76 -21.01
CA GLU A 352 7.68 7.37 -22.07
C GLU A 352 8.55 8.01 -23.16
N ASP A 353 9.64 8.70 -22.77
CA ASP A 353 10.46 9.54 -23.65
C ASP A 353 11.82 8.92 -24.00
N MET A 354 12.13 7.75 -23.48
CA MET A 354 13.43 7.13 -23.70
C MET A 354 13.36 6.02 -24.73
N THR A 355 14.32 6.00 -25.62
CA THR A 355 14.41 4.98 -26.68
C THR A 355 15.40 3.90 -26.30
N GLY A 356 15.08 2.67 -26.63
CA GLY A 356 15.96 1.52 -26.44
C GLY A 356 15.35 0.42 -25.58
N PRO A 357 15.98 -0.75 -25.53
CA PRO A 357 15.40 -1.94 -24.89
C PRO A 357 15.45 -1.91 -23.35
N TYR A 358 16.13 -0.91 -22.77
CA TYR A 358 16.36 -0.82 -21.33
C TYR A 358 15.58 0.31 -20.64
N GLY A 359 14.68 0.99 -21.36
CA GLY A 359 13.83 2.03 -20.79
C GLY A 359 14.62 3.14 -20.08
N THR A 360 14.29 3.42 -18.82
CA THR A 360 14.98 4.43 -18.01
C THR A 360 16.36 4.01 -17.50
N LEU A 361 16.71 2.72 -17.60
CA LEU A 361 17.98 2.21 -17.09
C LEU A 361 19.16 2.62 -18.00
N GLN A 362 20.10 3.35 -17.42
CA GLN A 362 21.32 3.82 -18.05
C GLN A 362 22.53 2.96 -17.61
N PRO A 363 23.70 3.06 -18.29
CA PRO A 363 24.88 2.32 -17.89
C PRO A 363 25.27 2.42 -16.43
N GLU A 364 25.11 3.59 -15.82
CA GLU A 364 25.41 3.82 -14.41
C GLU A 364 24.48 3.05 -13.46
N HIS A 365 23.20 2.88 -13.83
CA HIS A 365 22.25 2.10 -13.04
C HIS A 365 22.58 0.61 -13.04
N PHE A 366 22.98 0.05 -14.19
CA PHE A 366 23.48 -1.32 -14.26
C PHE A 366 24.77 -1.51 -13.46
N GLN A 367 25.70 -0.54 -13.49
CA GLN A 367 26.91 -0.57 -12.68
C GLN A 367 26.60 -0.49 -11.19
N ALA A 368 25.63 0.36 -10.77
CA ALA A 368 25.17 0.44 -9.40
C ALA A 368 24.59 -0.88 -8.91
N LEU A 369 23.76 -1.53 -9.74
CA LEU A 369 23.13 -2.81 -9.43
C LEU A 369 24.18 -3.94 -9.33
N GLU A 370 25.14 -4.01 -10.24
CA GLU A 370 26.23 -4.98 -10.21
C GLU A 370 27.15 -4.75 -8.99
N ARG A 371 27.49 -3.49 -8.67
CA ARG A 371 28.25 -3.13 -7.48
C ARG A 371 27.49 -3.54 -6.21
N PHE A 372 26.19 -3.26 -6.13
CA PHE A 372 25.37 -3.66 -5.00
C PHE A 372 25.33 -5.18 -4.82
N TRP A 373 25.17 -5.92 -5.91
CA TRP A 373 25.21 -7.38 -5.88
C TRP A 373 26.52 -7.91 -5.31
N ASN A 374 27.66 -7.41 -5.80
CA ASN A 374 28.99 -7.89 -5.41
C ASN A 374 29.38 -7.42 -4.00
N ASP A 375 29.15 -6.14 -3.69
CA ASP A 375 29.67 -5.52 -2.48
C ASP A 375 28.75 -5.73 -1.26
N VAL A 376 27.47 -6.00 -1.49
CA VAL A 376 26.46 -6.10 -0.43
C VAL A 376 25.84 -7.50 -0.39
N VAL A 377 25.22 -7.95 -1.47
CA VAL A 377 24.46 -9.21 -1.47
C VAL A 377 25.37 -10.44 -1.34
N GLN A 378 26.50 -10.45 -2.07
CA GLN A 378 27.49 -11.53 -2.05
C GLN A 378 28.50 -11.39 -0.89
N ASN A 379 28.51 -10.24 -0.22
CA ASN A 379 29.46 -9.97 0.85
C ASN A 379 28.90 -10.41 2.20
N THR A 380 29.45 -11.50 2.74
CA THR A 380 29.02 -12.07 4.03
C THR A 380 29.27 -11.17 5.25
N THR A 381 30.04 -10.08 5.09
CA THR A 381 30.27 -9.10 6.17
C THR A 381 29.15 -8.07 6.29
N VAL A 382 28.36 -7.88 5.26
CA VAL A 382 27.19 -7.00 5.26
C VAL A 382 25.97 -7.81 5.68
N VAL A 383 25.39 -7.47 6.83
CA VAL A 383 24.30 -8.25 7.42
C VAL A 383 22.96 -7.72 6.93
N HIS A 384 22.20 -8.56 6.23
CA HIS A 384 20.81 -8.29 5.87
C HIS A 384 19.97 -8.05 7.13
N GLY A 385 19.28 -6.91 7.21
CA GLY A 385 18.49 -6.55 8.40
C GLY A 385 19.35 -6.28 9.65
N GLY A 386 20.66 -5.94 9.47
CA GLY A 386 21.55 -5.58 10.57
C GLY A 386 21.16 -4.30 11.28
N THR A 387 20.50 -3.36 10.57
CA THR A 387 19.98 -2.09 11.11
C THR A 387 18.53 -2.27 11.55
N LYS A 388 18.35 -2.58 12.84
CA LYS A 388 17.02 -2.74 13.44
C LYS A 388 16.51 -1.42 14.00
N ALA A 389 15.20 -1.21 13.93
CA ALA A 389 14.56 -0.13 14.68
C ALA A 389 14.50 -0.51 16.17
N ASP A 390 14.98 0.40 17.01
CA ASP A 390 14.85 0.33 18.45
C ASP A 390 13.91 1.41 19.01
N THR A 391 13.51 2.32 18.15
CA THR A 391 12.68 3.48 18.48
C THR A 391 11.41 3.47 17.65
N ALA A 392 10.26 3.74 18.27
CA ALA A 392 9.00 3.98 17.59
C ALA A 392 8.53 5.43 17.78
N LEU A 393 8.05 6.05 16.69
CA LEU A 393 7.20 7.23 16.73
C LEU A 393 5.75 6.78 16.52
N VAL A 394 4.91 7.00 17.53
CA VAL A 394 3.50 6.61 17.51
C VAL A 394 2.64 7.78 17.08
N LEU A 395 1.96 7.63 15.96
CA LEU A 395 1.04 8.60 15.37
C LEU A 395 -0.39 8.39 15.87
N PRO A 396 -1.28 9.39 15.76
CA PRO A 396 -2.67 9.21 16.15
C PRO A 396 -3.35 8.08 15.38
N LYS A 397 -4.32 7.42 16.00
CA LYS A 397 -5.13 6.39 15.37
C LYS A 397 -5.80 6.93 14.09
N ASN A 398 -5.73 6.15 13.02
CA ASN A 398 -6.35 6.43 11.72
C ASN A 398 -5.99 7.81 11.12
N TYR A 399 -4.84 8.35 11.52
CA TYR A 399 -4.34 9.63 11.02
C TYR A 399 -3.61 9.43 9.68
N GLY A 400 -4.36 9.23 8.60
CA GLY A 400 -3.85 8.99 7.25
C GLY A 400 -3.31 10.26 6.59
N TRP A 401 -2.40 10.95 7.28
CA TRP A 401 -1.68 12.10 6.74
C TRP A 401 -0.49 11.63 5.92
N GLY A 402 -0.31 12.20 4.71
CA GLY A 402 0.75 11.77 3.79
C GLY A 402 2.16 12.06 4.28
N MET A 403 2.36 13.12 5.08
CA MET A 403 3.66 13.50 5.68
C MET A 403 4.81 13.70 4.67
N ARG A 404 4.51 13.90 3.38
CA ARG A 404 5.50 14.18 2.34
C ARG A 404 6.05 15.61 2.46
N ASN A 405 5.23 16.49 3.01
CA ASN A 405 5.54 17.87 3.35
C ASN A 405 4.56 18.39 4.43
N PRO A 406 4.82 19.55 5.07
CA PRO A 406 3.95 20.08 6.13
C PRO A 406 2.49 20.36 5.69
N GLU A 407 2.29 20.62 4.40
CA GLU A 407 0.99 20.98 3.81
C GLU A 407 0.29 19.79 3.17
N ASP A 408 0.80 18.58 3.37
CA ASP A 408 0.24 17.37 2.78
C ASP A 408 -1.17 17.07 3.30
N THR A 409 -1.94 16.33 2.51
CA THR A 409 -3.35 16.03 2.81
C THR A 409 -3.49 14.88 3.82
N ILE A 410 -4.60 14.88 4.54
CA ILE A 410 -5.04 13.78 5.39
C ILE A 410 -6.10 13.00 4.61
N TRP A 411 -5.81 11.74 4.27
CA TRP A 411 -6.69 10.87 3.47
C TRP A 411 -7.04 11.43 2.07
N GLY A 412 -6.27 12.39 1.55
CA GLY A 412 -6.62 13.09 0.31
C GLY A 412 -7.88 13.97 0.40
N LEU A 413 -8.51 14.06 1.58
CA LEU A 413 -9.80 14.70 1.81
C LEU A 413 -9.73 15.98 2.64
N TRP A 414 -8.74 16.10 3.49
CA TRP A 414 -8.57 17.24 4.38
C TRP A 414 -7.18 17.85 4.26
N ARG A 415 -7.10 19.15 4.48
CA ARG A 415 -5.83 19.84 4.73
C ARG A 415 -5.25 19.43 6.08
N PRO A 416 -3.97 19.76 6.34
CA PRO A 416 -3.39 19.60 7.66
C PRO A 416 -4.28 20.18 8.75
N ASP A 417 -4.48 19.42 9.82
CA ASP A 417 -5.26 19.85 10.99
C ASP A 417 -4.35 20.45 12.09
N ALA A 418 -4.92 20.73 13.26
CA ALA A 418 -4.18 21.29 14.39
C ALA A 418 -3.08 20.35 14.94
N LYS A 419 -3.13 19.03 14.63
CA LYS A 419 -2.13 18.06 15.05
C LYS A 419 -0.93 18.02 14.09
N SER A 420 -1.14 18.31 12.80
CA SER A 420 -0.13 18.17 11.75
C SER A 420 1.19 18.90 12.08
N PRO A 421 1.21 20.15 12.58
CA PRO A 421 2.47 20.82 12.94
C PRO A 421 3.23 20.10 14.06
N GLN A 422 2.53 19.53 15.04
CA GLN A 422 3.16 18.78 16.13
C GLN A 422 3.72 17.46 15.63
N VAL A 423 2.93 16.72 14.84
CA VAL A 423 3.36 15.46 14.21
C VAL A 423 4.58 15.71 13.33
N TRP A 424 4.56 16.77 12.50
CA TRP A 424 5.67 17.13 11.61
C TRP A 424 6.96 17.42 12.38
N ASN A 425 6.88 18.27 13.39
CA ASN A 425 8.05 18.62 14.20
C ASN A 425 8.62 17.39 14.92
N GLN A 426 7.76 16.54 15.50
CA GLN A 426 8.18 15.33 16.18
C GLN A 426 8.80 14.32 15.21
N LEU A 427 8.21 14.18 14.01
CA LEU A 427 8.72 13.33 12.94
C LEU A 427 10.14 13.77 12.53
N GLN A 428 10.33 15.06 12.19
CA GLN A 428 11.63 15.59 11.76
C GLN A 428 12.70 15.42 12.84
N ASN A 429 12.39 15.79 14.09
CA ASN A 429 13.31 15.64 15.22
C ASN A 429 13.70 14.18 15.46
N THR A 430 12.73 13.26 15.32
CA THR A 430 12.99 11.84 15.58
C THR A 430 13.77 11.22 14.42
N LEU A 431 13.48 11.60 13.17
CA LEU A 431 14.27 11.18 12.00
C LEU A 431 15.71 11.69 12.09
N GLU A 432 15.92 12.95 12.46
CA GLU A 432 17.26 13.53 12.62
C GLU A 432 18.08 12.79 13.68
N THR A 433 17.47 12.44 14.81
CA THR A 433 18.17 11.84 15.95
C THR A 433 18.31 10.32 15.86
N ARG A 434 17.41 9.61 15.18
CA ARG A 434 17.35 8.14 15.11
C ARG A 434 17.68 7.59 13.74
N GLY A 435 17.42 8.34 12.67
CA GLY A 435 17.64 7.90 11.29
C GLY A 435 16.98 6.55 11.01
N LEU A 436 17.75 5.62 10.49
CA LEU A 436 17.26 4.26 10.13
C LEU A 436 16.92 3.38 11.35
N ARG A 437 17.12 3.82 12.60
CA ARG A 437 16.69 3.11 13.81
C ARG A 437 15.28 3.48 14.26
N LEU A 438 14.57 4.29 13.50
CA LEU A 438 13.19 4.71 13.74
C LEU A 438 12.21 3.84 12.94
N ASP A 439 11.13 3.39 13.60
CA ASP A 439 9.89 2.95 12.97
C ASP A 439 8.78 3.97 13.27
N ILE A 440 7.93 4.24 12.28
CA ILE A 440 6.74 5.08 12.44
C ILE A 440 5.53 4.16 12.41
N VAL A 441 4.72 4.24 13.47
CA VAL A 441 3.58 3.35 13.69
C VAL A 441 2.36 4.14 14.14
N TYR A 442 1.18 3.54 14.15
CA TYR A 442 -0.05 4.20 14.54
C TYR A 442 -0.60 3.64 15.85
N GLU A 443 -1.29 4.48 16.62
CA GLU A 443 -2.08 4.00 17.76
C GLU A 443 -3.15 3.03 17.25
N ASP A 444 -3.02 1.75 17.64
CA ASP A 444 -3.99 0.72 17.29
C ASP A 444 -4.03 -0.33 18.43
N PRO A 445 -5.19 -0.51 19.07
CA PRO A 445 -5.32 -1.52 20.13
C PRO A 445 -5.02 -2.96 19.67
N ALA A 446 -5.19 -3.26 18.37
CA ALA A 446 -4.85 -4.58 17.81
C ALA A 446 -3.33 -4.80 17.69
N TYR A 447 -2.56 -3.71 17.66
CA TYR A 447 -1.10 -3.75 17.47
C TYR A 447 -0.38 -2.93 18.54
N PRO A 448 -0.35 -3.38 19.82
CA PRO A 448 0.26 -2.63 20.91
C PRO A 448 1.78 -2.52 20.72
N VAL A 449 2.30 -1.29 20.85
CA VAL A 449 3.74 -0.99 20.70
C VAL A 449 4.57 -1.35 21.95
N ALA A 450 3.93 -1.51 23.10
CA ALA A 450 4.58 -1.78 24.38
C ALA A 450 5.41 -3.06 24.31
N GLY A 451 6.69 -2.97 24.69
CA GLY A 451 7.64 -4.10 24.71
C GLY A 451 8.23 -4.48 23.35
N LYS A 452 7.88 -3.78 22.27
CA LYS A 452 8.44 -4.02 20.93
C LYS A 452 9.64 -3.13 20.61
N TYR A 453 9.73 -1.97 21.25
CA TYR A 453 10.78 -0.97 21.04
C TYR A 453 11.40 -0.58 22.37
N GLU A 454 12.67 -0.22 22.35
CA GLU A 454 13.41 0.28 23.53
C GLU A 454 12.97 1.69 23.92
N GLN A 455 12.61 2.50 22.90
CA GLN A 455 12.13 3.86 23.06
C GLN A 455 10.84 4.06 22.26
N ILE A 456 9.88 4.72 22.89
CA ILE A 456 8.58 5.01 22.29
C ILE A 456 8.31 6.51 22.49
N TYR A 457 8.15 7.22 21.40
CA TYR A 457 7.74 8.62 21.36
C TYR A 457 6.32 8.71 20.82
N TYR A 458 5.52 9.56 21.40
CA TYR A 458 4.18 9.86 20.89
C TYR A 458 4.23 11.22 20.19
N TRP A 459 3.42 11.36 19.17
CA TRP A 459 3.34 12.55 18.31
C TRP A 459 3.11 13.85 19.06
N ASN A 460 2.46 13.81 20.25
CA ASN A 460 2.10 14.96 21.08
C ASN A 460 3.05 15.19 22.28
N GLN A 461 4.14 14.47 22.36
CA GLN A 461 5.14 14.68 23.40
C GLN A 461 6.07 15.80 22.98
N THR A 462 6.18 16.82 23.83
CA THR A 462 7.25 17.81 23.74
C THR A 462 8.52 17.17 24.27
N GLY A 463 9.57 17.06 23.41
CA GLY A 463 10.89 16.57 23.79
C GLY A 463 11.61 17.48 24.80
#